data_f17cab1105f7e9a4ab0ffcbca04763d3
#
_entry.id   f17cab1105f7e9a4ab0ffcbca04763d3
#
_cell.length_a   1.000
_cell.length_b   1.000
_cell.length_c   1.000
_cell.angle_alpha   90.00
_cell.angle_beta   90.00
_cell.angle_gamma   90.00
#
_symmetry.space_group_name_H-M   'P 1'
#
loop_
_entity.id
_entity.type
_entity.pdbx_description
1 polymer ?
#
loop_
_entity_poly.entity_id
_entity_poly.type
_entity_poly.pdbx_seq_one_letter_code
_entity_poly.pdbx_strand_id
1 'polypeptide(L)'
;AFDMPTSPSDTSTSWIWVPEGCAHGNFFLQDSHIEYYCSGAYNGACEAGISPYSEDIDWSICDPALKNLFFELKDSFITTPKDLNGLSFSKWMQSSEATAGAKFKL
;
A
#
# COMPACT_ATOMS: atom_id res chain seq x y z
N ALA A 1 2.70 5.95 6.58
CA ALA A 1 1.26 6.00 6.25
C ALA A 1 0.82 7.47 6.20
N PHE A 2 -0.26 7.70 5.48
CA PHE A 2 -0.89 9.01 5.34
C PHE A 2 -2.37 8.85 5.63
N ASP A 3 -2.93 9.77 6.42
CA ASP A 3 -4.37 9.88 6.58
C ASP A 3 -4.93 10.71 5.43
N MET A 4 -5.95 10.19 4.76
CA MET A 4 -6.68 10.89 3.72
C MET A 4 -8.12 11.11 4.22
N PRO A 5 -8.37 12.23 4.90
CA PRO A 5 -9.68 12.50 5.49
C PRO A 5 -10.75 12.59 4.39
N THR A 6 -11.87 11.91 4.63
CA THR A 6 -13.01 11.83 3.73
C THR A 6 -14.28 12.33 4.42
N SER A 7 -14.24 13.56 4.94
CA SER A 7 -15.46 14.15 5.47
C SER A 7 -16.35 14.62 4.33
N PRO A 8 -17.65 14.31 4.31
CA PRO A 8 -18.59 14.85 3.33
C PRO A 8 -18.69 16.38 3.34
N SER A 9 -18.27 17.02 4.43
CA SER A 9 -18.20 18.47 4.57
C SER A 9 -16.85 19.05 4.14
N ASP A 10 -15.85 18.20 3.92
CA ASP A 10 -14.53 18.63 3.46
C ASP A 10 -14.55 18.74 1.93
N THR A 11 -14.43 19.94 1.44
CA THR A 11 -14.32 20.23 0.00
C THR A 11 -12.88 20.18 -0.49
N SER A 12 -11.91 19.89 0.41
CA SER A 12 -10.53 19.70 0.04
C SER A 12 -10.34 18.32 -0.61
N THR A 13 -9.53 18.27 -1.66
CA THR A 13 -9.17 17.04 -2.34
C THR A 13 -7.69 16.76 -2.04
N SER A 14 -7.43 15.62 -1.44
CA SER A 14 -6.06 15.17 -1.19
C SER A 14 -5.64 14.19 -2.26
N TRP A 15 -4.47 14.40 -2.83
CA TRP A 15 -3.86 13.53 -3.81
C TRP A 15 -2.50 13.05 -3.33
N ILE A 16 -2.22 11.79 -3.56
CA ILE A 16 -0.91 11.20 -3.30
C ILE A 16 -0.33 10.75 -4.63
N TRP A 17 0.86 11.24 -4.95
CA TRP A 17 1.65 10.73 -6.05
C TRP A 17 2.48 9.55 -5.59
N VAL A 18 2.27 8.40 -6.22
CA VAL A 18 3.06 7.19 -5.97
C VAL A 18 4.01 6.99 -7.15
N PRO A 19 5.32 7.18 -6.97
CA PRO A 19 6.30 6.95 -8.03
C PRO A 19 6.36 5.49 -8.46
N GLU A 20 6.86 5.26 -9.66
CA GLU A 20 7.19 3.91 -10.14
C GLU A 20 8.16 3.21 -9.17
N GLY A 21 7.97 1.91 -8.96
CA GLY A 21 8.79 1.12 -8.06
C GLY A 21 8.41 1.22 -6.58
N CYS A 22 7.41 2.03 -6.23
CA CYS A 22 6.88 2.11 -4.87
C CYS A 22 5.67 1.18 -4.71
N ALA A 23 5.72 0.30 -3.72
CA ALA A 23 4.54 -0.42 -3.30
C ALA A 23 3.60 0.51 -2.50
N HIS A 24 2.32 0.37 -2.70
CA HIS A 24 1.30 1.11 -1.97
C HIS A 24 0.08 0.25 -1.72
N GLY A 25 -0.68 0.62 -0.72
CA GLY A 25 -1.94 -0.01 -0.39
C GLY A 25 -2.80 0.93 0.44
N ASN A 26 -4.06 0.58 0.60
CA ASN A 26 -5.02 1.37 1.35
C ASN A 26 -5.71 0.47 2.38
N PHE A 27 -6.05 1.02 3.51
CA PHE A 27 -7.04 0.44 4.40
C PHE A 27 -8.13 1.47 4.71
N PHE A 28 -9.35 1.02 4.77
CA PHE A 28 -10.53 1.85 4.91
C PHE A 28 -11.19 1.57 6.25
N LEU A 29 -11.49 2.61 7.01
CA LEU A 29 -12.19 2.52 8.29
C LEU A 29 -13.71 2.52 8.13
N GLN A 30 -14.17 2.86 6.95
CA GLN A 30 -15.58 2.92 6.56
C GLN A 30 -15.71 2.73 5.05
N ASP A 31 -16.91 2.52 4.57
CA ASP A 31 -17.19 2.48 3.14
C ASP A 31 -16.68 3.76 2.47
N SER A 32 -15.80 3.59 1.50
CA SER A 32 -15.09 4.68 0.87
C SER A 32 -15.01 4.50 -0.63
N HIS A 33 -14.95 5.61 -1.33
CA HIS A 33 -14.68 5.67 -2.76
C HIS A 33 -13.29 6.23 -2.99
N ILE A 34 -12.46 5.51 -3.74
CA ILE A 34 -11.14 5.96 -4.12
C ILE A 34 -11.04 6.08 -5.64
N GLU A 35 -10.45 7.17 -6.10
CA GLU A 35 -10.09 7.36 -7.49
C GLU A 35 -8.57 7.36 -7.63
N TYR A 36 -8.08 6.68 -8.65
CA TYR A 36 -6.66 6.73 -8.98
C TYR A 36 -6.45 6.75 -10.48
N TYR A 37 -5.43 7.47 -10.90
CA TYR A 37 -5.02 7.61 -12.27
C TYR A 37 -3.70 6.90 -12.48
N CYS A 38 -3.62 6.11 -13.54
CA CYS A 38 -2.41 5.37 -13.90
C CYS A 38 -1.73 6.04 -15.09
N SER A 39 -0.42 6.18 -15.04
CA SER A 39 0.39 6.71 -16.16
C SER A 39 0.54 5.74 -17.31
N GLY A 40 0.17 4.47 -17.12
CA GLY A 40 0.25 3.43 -18.14
C GLY A 40 -0.95 2.48 -18.09
N ALA A 41 -1.07 1.65 -19.12
CA ALA A 41 -2.08 0.62 -19.17
C ALA A 41 -1.80 -0.49 -18.12
N TYR A 42 -2.87 -1.07 -17.60
CA TYR A 42 -2.78 -2.21 -16.69
C TYR A 42 -2.11 -3.41 -17.36
N ASN A 43 -1.14 -4.01 -16.68
CA ASN A 43 -0.50 -5.24 -17.10
C ASN A 43 -0.30 -6.16 -15.88
N GLY A 44 -1.18 -7.13 -15.71
CA GLY A 44 -1.13 -8.06 -14.59
C GLY A 44 0.13 -8.91 -14.50
N ALA A 45 0.87 -9.09 -15.60
CA ALA A 45 2.15 -9.79 -15.60
C ALA A 45 3.29 -8.96 -14.97
N CYS A 46 3.07 -7.66 -14.80
CA CYS A 46 4.02 -6.73 -14.18
C CYS A 46 3.63 -6.34 -12.76
N GLU A 47 2.62 -6.99 -12.20
CA GLU A 47 2.18 -6.74 -10.83
C GLU A 47 2.83 -7.71 -9.86
N ALA A 48 3.15 -7.20 -8.69
CA ALA A 48 3.50 -8.00 -7.53
C ALA A 48 2.91 -7.36 -6.28
N GLY A 49 2.75 -8.16 -5.22
CA GLY A 49 2.18 -7.70 -3.97
C GLY A 49 3.03 -8.10 -2.79
N ILE A 50 3.28 -7.15 -1.91
CA ILE A 50 3.80 -7.40 -0.57
C ILE A 50 2.61 -7.46 0.37
N SER A 51 2.54 -8.50 1.19
CA SER A 51 1.47 -8.58 2.19
C SER A 51 1.57 -7.42 3.18
N PRO A 52 0.48 -6.68 3.45
CA PRO A 52 0.48 -5.63 4.47
C PRO A 52 0.71 -6.19 5.88
N TYR A 53 0.57 -7.50 6.06
CA TYR A 53 0.80 -8.22 7.31
C TYR A 53 2.23 -8.76 7.45
N SER A 54 3.10 -8.45 6.51
CA SER A 54 4.50 -8.87 6.56
C SER A 54 5.18 -8.31 7.81
N GLU A 55 5.75 -9.20 8.63
CA GLU A 55 6.37 -8.84 9.91
C GLU A 55 7.66 -8.03 9.75
N ASP A 56 8.25 -8.07 8.56
CA ASP A 56 9.50 -7.40 8.23
C ASP A 56 9.32 -6.02 7.56
N ILE A 57 8.10 -5.48 7.57
CA ILE A 57 7.85 -4.08 7.20
C ILE A 57 8.36 -3.17 8.31
N ASP A 58 9.23 -2.24 7.95
CA ASP A 58 9.70 -1.22 8.89
C ASP A 58 8.65 -0.12 9.08
N TRP A 59 8.01 -0.15 10.23
CA TRP A 59 7.01 0.82 10.64
C TRP A 59 7.60 1.98 11.46
N SER A 60 8.92 2.07 11.60
CA SER A 60 9.56 3.08 12.46
C SER A 60 9.35 4.50 11.96
N ILE A 61 9.19 4.68 10.65
CA ILE A 61 8.96 5.97 9.99
C ILE A 61 7.47 6.33 9.85
N CYS A 62 6.59 5.45 10.27
CA CYS A 62 5.15 5.69 10.24
C CYS A 62 4.73 6.57 11.42
N ASP A 63 3.72 7.42 11.21
CA ASP A 63 3.06 8.10 12.32
C ASP A 63 2.61 7.08 13.37
N PRO A 64 3.00 7.24 14.65
CA PRO A 64 2.66 6.26 15.69
C PRO A 64 1.16 6.04 15.87
N ALA A 65 0.33 7.07 15.69
CA ALA A 65 -1.12 6.94 15.82
C ALA A 65 -1.70 6.07 14.70
N LEU A 66 -1.27 6.29 13.46
CA LEU A 66 -1.71 5.48 12.30
C LEU A 66 -1.19 4.05 12.38
N LYS A 67 0.05 3.87 12.83
CA LYS A 67 0.61 2.54 13.09
C LYS A 67 -0.22 1.78 14.12
N ASN A 68 -0.49 2.40 15.27
CA ASN A 68 -1.24 1.76 16.34
C ASN A 68 -2.66 1.40 15.88
N LEU A 69 -3.32 2.30 15.15
CA LEU A 69 -4.64 2.05 14.58
C LEU A 69 -4.64 0.84 13.63
N PHE A 70 -3.65 0.75 12.75
CA PHE A 70 -3.50 -0.41 11.86
C PHE A 70 -3.36 -1.71 12.66
N PHE A 71 -2.47 -1.76 13.64
CA PHE A 71 -2.22 -2.97 14.43
C PHE A 71 -3.39 -3.36 15.35
N GLU A 72 -4.17 -2.39 15.79
CA GLU A 72 -5.40 -2.64 16.56
C GLU A 72 -6.48 -3.29 15.70
N LEU A 73 -6.62 -2.86 14.45
CA LEU A 73 -7.72 -3.24 13.57
C LEU A 73 -7.39 -4.34 12.56
N LYS A 74 -6.11 -4.66 12.35
CA LYS A 74 -5.66 -5.54 11.27
C LYS A 74 -6.35 -6.90 11.20
N ASP A 75 -6.73 -7.46 12.34
CA ASP A 75 -7.39 -8.77 12.42
C ASP A 75 -8.88 -8.71 12.07
N SER A 76 -9.45 -7.50 12.00
CA SER A 76 -10.85 -7.25 11.60
C SER A 76 -11.01 -6.83 10.14
N PHE A 77 -9.92 -6.57 9.41
CA PHE A 77 -9.99 -6.13 8.03
C PHE A 77 -10.49 -7.21 7.09
N ILE A 78 -11.36 -6.81 6.17
CA ILE A 78 -11.71 -7.62 5.00
C ILE A 78 -10.57 -7.45 4.00
N THR A 79 -9.75 -8.48 3.87
CA THR A 79 -8.55 -8.44 3.04
C THR A 79 -8.69 -9.40 1.86
N THR A 80 -8.23 -8.99 0.69
CA THR A 80 -8.28 -9.85 -0.49
C THR A 80 -7.34 -11.06 -0.33
N PRO A 81 -7.65 -12.21 -0.94
CA PRO A 81 -6.73 -13.35 -0.93
C PRO A 81 -5.34 -13.00 -1.52
N LYS A 82 -5.29 -12.10 -2.49
CA LYS A 82 -4.04 -11.61 -3.09
C LYS A 82 -3.16 -10.94 -2.04
N ASP A 83 -3.72 -10.06 -1.22
CA ASP A 83 -2.99 -9.32 -0.20
C ASP A 83 -2.62 -10.21 0.99
N LEU A 84 -3.52 -11.11 1.39
CA LEU A 84 -3.24 -12.09 2.45
C LEU A 84 -2.05 -13.00 2.08
N ASN A 85 -1.98 -13.44 0.82
CA ASN A 85 -0.95 -14.35 0.32
C ASN A 85 0.20 -13.62 -0.38
N GLY A 86 0.30 -12.32 -0.23
CA GLY A 86 1.42 -11.53 -0.74
C GLY A 86 2.75 -11.98 -0.16
N LEU A 87 3.83 -11.64 -0.85
CA LEU A 87 5.17 -11.95 -0.38
C LEU A 87 5.49 -11.18 0.91
N SER A 88 6.39 -11.71 1.74
CA SER A 88 7.04 -10.86 2.74
C SER A 88 7.97 -9.86 2.05
N PHE A 89 8.26 -8.75 2.72
CA PHE A 89 9.16 -7.74 2.18
C PHE A 89 10.52 -8.33 1.81
N SER A 90 11.10 -9.16 2.67
CA SER A 90 12.39 -9.83 2.42
C SER A 90 12.33 -10.76 1.20
N LYS A 91 11.25 -11.52 1.03
CA LYS A 91 11.06 -12.36 -0.16
C LYS A 91 10.91 -11.54 -1.43
N TRP A 92 10.16 -10.43 -1.35
CA TRP A 92 10.06 -9.50 -2.46
C TRP A 92 11.43 -8.98 -2.88
N MET A 93 12.26 -8.53 -1.93
CA MET A 93 13.59 -8.01 -2.21
C MET A 93 14.54 -9.02 -2.86
N GLN A 94 14.27 -10.32 -2.70
CA GLN A 94 15.04 -11.42 -3.32
C GLN A 94 14.47 -11.86 -4.67
N SER A 95 13.32 -11.34 -5.06
CA SER A 95 12.66 -11.71 -6.31
C SER A 95 13.34 -11.08 -7.54
N SER A 96 13.13 -11.70 -8.70
CA SER A 96 13.60 -11.17 -9.99
C SER A 96 12.91 -9.84 -10.34
N GLU A 97 11.68 -9.68 -9.91
CA GLU A 97 10.86 -8.49 -10.12
C GLU A 97 11.42 -7.29 -9.37
N ALA A 98 11.84 -7.49 -8.11
CA ALA A 98 12.50 -6.44 -7.34
C ALA A 98 13.83 -6.02 -7.98
N THR A 99 14.59 -6.98 -8.49
CA THR A 99 15.85 -6.69 -9.18
C THR A 99 15.62 -5.93 -10.48
N ALA A 100 14.56 -6.24 -11.22
CA ALA A 100 14.17 -5.50 -12.42
C ALA A 100 13.74 -4.06 -12.09
N GLY A 101 12.99 -3.87 -10.99
CA GLY A 101 12.57 -2.56 -10.49
C GLY A 101 13.72 -1.69 -9.99
N ALA A 102 14.77 -2.29 -9.46
CA ALA A 102 15.96 -1.56 -8.97
C ALA A 102 16.75 -0.81 -10.06
N LYS A 103 16.39 -0.97 -11.34
CA LYS A 103 16.94 -0.16 -12.43
C LYS A 103 16.43 1.28 -12.44
N PHE A 104 15.36 1.56 -11.74
CA PHE A 104 14.88 2.92 -11.51
C PHE A 104 15.60 3.49 -10.29
N LYS A 105 16.79 4.02 -10.50
CA LYS A 105 17.46 4.86 -9.49
C LYS A 105 16.70 6.20 -9.43
N LEU A 106 16.14 6.47 -8.28
CA LEU A 106 15.73 7.82 -7.92
C LEU A 106 16.93 8.76 -7.88
#